data_e5a3cda53f414aa36b1cabf3b796e26e
#
_entry.id   e5a3cda53f414aa36b1cabf3b796e26e
#
_cell.length_a   1.000
_cell.length_b   1.000
_cell.length_c   1.000
_cell.angle_alpha   90.00
_cell.angle_beta   90.00
_cell.angle_gamma   90.00
#
_symmetry.space_group_name_H-M   'P 1'
#
loop_
_entity.id
_entity.type
_entity.pdbx_description
1 polymer ?
#
loop_
_entity_poly.entity_id
_entity_poly.type
_entity_poly.pdbx_seq_one_letter_code
_entity_poly.pdbx_strand_id
1 'polypeptide(L)'
;MGTTLLVLAALLSLGGAIFHGYVGGKIYMGNVKGSNLLPLTQSLSLISWQMFTVFLVTSGVTLLCVAMNPDLALLSYPVLLGNGMGAALFLWVGLTGHARLFKLPGMYLMLLTAVLGWLGLPS
;
A
#
# COMPACT_ATOMS: atom_id res chain seq x y z
N MET A 1 -20.52 8.65 -9.00
CA MET A 1 -19.67 8.99 -7.83
C MET A 1 -18.83 7.80 -7.36
N GLY A 2 -19.41 6.61 -7.24
CA GLY A 2 -18.66 5.39 -6.84
C GLY A 2 -17.47 5.07 -7.74
N THR A 3 -17.67 5.07 -9.05
CA THR A 3 -16.58 4.84 -10.02
C THR A 3 -15.43 5.83 -9.85
N THR A 4 -15.75 7.12 -9.63
CA THR A 4 -14.71 8.15 -9.41
C THR A 4 -13.91 7.87 -8.14
N LEU A 5 -14.57 7.44 -7.06
CA LEU A 5 -13.89 7.09 -5.81
C LEU A 5 -12.98 5.86 -5.97
N LEU A 6 -13.42 4.85 -6.71
CA LEU A 6 -12.61 3.67 -7.03
C LEU A 6 -11.38 4.04 -7.87
N VAL A 7 -11.56 4.91 -8.87
CA VAL A 7 -10.43 5.39 -9.69
C VAL A 7 -9.45 6.19 -8.85
N LEU A 8 -9.93 7.08 -7.97
CA LEU A 8 -9.05 7.82 -7.07
C LEU A 8 -8.28 6.89 -6.13
N ALA A 9 -8.95 5.89 -5.54
CA ALA A 9 -8.30 4.90 -4.70
C ALA A 9 -7.23 4.11 -5.47
N ALA A 10 -7.54 3.72 -6.70
CA ALA A 10 -6.60 3.02 -7.58
C ALA A 10 -5.38 3.88 -7.91
N LEU A 11 -5.57 5.15 -8.26
CA LEU A 11 -4.48 6.08 -8.57
C LEU A 11 -3.59 6.34 -7.34
N LEU A 12 -4.18 6.45 -6.15
CA LEU A 12 -3.42 6.54 -4.91
C LEU A 12 -2.54 5.32 -4.70
N SER A 13 -3.08 4.13 -4.89
CA SER A 13 -2.33 2.89 -4.72
C SER A 13 -1.21 2.74 -5.75
N LEU A 14 -1.48 3.01 -7.03
CA LEU A 14 -0.47 2.94 -8.10
C LEU A 14 0.61 4.02 -7.94
N GLY A 15 0.23 5.25 -7.60
CA GLY A 15 1.17 6.31 -7.27
C GLY A 15 2.04 5.95 -6.07
N GLY A 16 1.41 5.35 -5.05
CA GLY A 16 2.11 4.81 -3.88
C GLY A 16 3.09 3.69 -4.24
N ALA A 17 2.74 2.82 -5.19
CA ALA A 17 3.63 1.78 -5.68
C ALA A 17 4.90 2.36 -6.33
N ILE A 18 4.76 3.38 -7.16
CA ILE A 18 5.89 4.07 -7.80
C ILE A 18 6.76 4.73 -6.72
N PHE A 19 6.16 5.47 -5.80
CA PHE A 19 6.88 6.12 -4.70
C PHE A 19 7.60 5.10 -3.81
N HIS A 20 6.90 4.05 -3.38
CA HIS A 20 7.44 3.03 -2.50
C HIS A 20 8.54 2.22 -3.18
N GLY A 21 8.30 1.74 -4.39
CA GLY A 21 9.25 0.88 -5.10
C GLY A 21 10.50 1.63 -5.56
N TYR A 22 10.35 2.84 -6.07
CA TYR A 22 11.45 3.60 -6.64
C TYR A 22 12.09 4.55 -5.62
N VAL A 23 11.34 5.50 -5.06
CA VAL A 23 11.90 6.53 -4.16
C VAL A 23 12.26 5.90 -2.82
N GLY A 24 11.33 5.20 -2.19
CA GLY A 24 11.55 4.53 -0.92
C GLY A 24 12.60 3.43 -1.04
N GLY A 25 12.60 2.69 -2.16
CA GLY A 25 13.61 1.69 -2.46
C GLY A 25 15.02 2.26 -2.50
N LYS A 26 15.23 3.41 -3.13
CA LYS A 26 16.55 4.07 -3.14
C LYS A 26 16.99 4.52 -1.75
N ILE A 27 16.10 5.13 -0.98
CA ILE A 27 16.44 5.72 0.31
C ILE A 27 16.60 4.63 1.38
N TYR A 28 15.55 3.83 1.62
CA TYR A 28 15.53 2.89 2.74
C TYR A 28 16.32 1.61 2.46
N MET A 29 16.21 1.05 1.27
CA MET A 29 16.98 -0.12 0.90
C MET A 29 18.45 0.21 0.64
N GLY A 30 18.77 1.46 0.27
CA GLY A 30 20.14 1.96 0.24
C GLY A 30 20.81 1.89 1.62
N ASN A 31 20.09 2.27 2.68
CA ASN A 31 20.57 2.14 4.06
C ASN A 31 20.76 0.68 4.48
N VAL A 32 19.85 -0.21 4.13
CA VAL A 32 19.98 -1.65 4.41
C VAL A 32 21.19 -2.22 3.70
N LYS A 33 21.39 -1.89 2.42
CA LYS A 33 22.51 -2.36 1.62
C LYS A 33 23.86 -1.88 2.15
N GLY A 34 23.91 -0.67 2.71
CA GLY A 34 25.12 -0.09 3.34
C GLY A 34 25.32 -0.49 4.81
N SER A 35 24.45 -1.33 5.38
CA SER A 35 24.50 -1.76 6.78
C SER A 35 25.39 -2.99 7.00
N ASN A 36 25.65 -3.29 8.27
CA ASN A 36 26.38 -4.49 8.71
C ASN A 36 25.48 -5.74 8.83
N LEU A 37 24.29 -5.71 8.25
CA LEU A 37 23.40 -6.87 8.23
C LEU A 37 24.00 -8.00 7.39
N LEU A 38 23.71 -9.24 7.78
CA LEU A 38 24.11 -10.41 7.00
C LEU A 38 23.52 -10.34 5.58
N PRO A 39 24.24 -10.84 4.55
CA PRO A 39 23.76 -10.79 3.16
C PRO A 39 22.35 -11.35 2.96
N LEU A 40 22.03 -12.46 3.63
CA LEU A 40 20.69 -13.04 3.59
C LEU A 40 19.63 -12.09 4.16
N THR A 41 19.92 -11.42 5.27
CA THR A 41 19.01 -10.44 5.89
C THR A 41 18.78 -9.25 4.97
N GLN A 42 19.83 -8.77 4.28
CA GLN A 42 19.71 -7.70 3.29
C GLN A 42 18.77 -8.12 2.13
N SER A 43 18.94 -9.35 1.62
CA SER A 43 18.10 -9.90 0.55
C SER A 43 16.64 -10.07 0.98
N LEU A 44 16.40 -10.58 2.18
CA LEU A 44 15.06 -10.73 2.75
C LEU A 44 14.39 -9.37 2.99
N SER A 45 15.15 -8.37 3.43
CA SER A 45 14.65 -7.00 3.57
C SER A 45 14.23 -6.43 2.22
N LEU A 46 15.01 -6.65 1.17
CA LEU A 46 14.68 -6.19 -0.18
C LEU A 46 13.40 -6.86 -0.70
N ILE A 47 13.30 -8.18 -0.59
CA ILE A 47 12.10 -8.88 -1.07
C ILE A 47 10.85 -8.48 -0.28
N SER A 48 10.96 -8.31 1.05
CA SER A 48 9.86 -7.85 1.89
C SER A 48 9.41 -6.44 1.49
N TRP A 49 10.36 -5.55 1.22
CA TRP A 49 10.07 -4.20 0.73
C TRP A 49 9.30 -4.23 -0.59
N GLN A 50 9.78 -5.01 -1.56
CA GLN A 50 9.17 -5.10 -2.88
C GLN A 50 7.84 -5.86 -2.87
N MET A 51 7.62 -6.77 -1.94
CA MET A 51 6.30 -7.42 -1.77
C MET A 51 5.22 -6.38 -1.44
N PHE A 52 5.55 -5.34 -0.67
CA PHE A 52 4.60 -4.26 -0.44
C PHE A 52 4.34 -3.44 -1.73
N THR A 53 5.37 -3.22 -2.55
CA THR A 53 5.17 -2.60 -3.88
C THR A 53 4.23 -3.44 -4.75
N VAL A 54 4.41 -4.76 -4.79
CA VAL A 54 3.53 -5.69 -5.51
C VAL A 54 2.10 -5.59 -4.97
N PHE A 55 1.92 -5.54 -3.66
CA PHE A 55 0.60 -5.37 -3.04
C PHE A 55 -0.07 -4.06 -3.49
N LEU A 56 0.66 -2.96 -3.53
CA LEU A 56 0.13 -1.67 -3.98
C LEU A 56 -0.28 -1.70 -5.46
N VAL A 57 0.53 -2.32 -6.32
CA VAL A 57 0.18 -2.50 -7.75
C VAL A 57 -1.07 -3.36 -7.88
N THR A 58 -1.13 -4.50 -7.19
CA THR A 58 -2.29 -5.39 -7.20
C THR A 58 -3.55 -4.66 -6.73
N SER A 59 -3.45 -3.89 -5.65
CA SER A 59 -4.55 -3.07 -5.14
C SER A 59 -5.06 -2.08 -6.20
N GLY A 60 -4.16 -1.33 -6.81
CA GLY A 60 -4.53 -0.34 -7.81
C GLY A 60 -5.17 -0.95 -9.05
N VAL A 61 -4.59 -2.03 -9.58
CA VAL A 61 -5.13 -2.74 -10.75
C VAL A 61 -6.51 -3.32 -10.44
N THR A 62 -6.68 -3.98 -9.28
CA THR A 62 -7.98 -4.54 -8.88
C THR A 62 -9.05 -3.45 -8.80
N LEU A 63 -8.76 -2.33 -8.15
CA LEU A 63 -9.72 -1.23 -8.02
C LEU A 63 -10.08 -0.61 -9.37
N LEU A 64 -9.13 -0.50 -10.31
CA LEU A 64 -9.43 -0.07 -11.67
C LEU A 64 -10.33 -1.06 -12.40
N CYS A 65 -10.08 -2.35 -12.28
CA CYS A 65 -10.93 -3.38 -12.88
C CYS A 65 -12.37 -3.30 -12.34
N VAL A 66 -12.53 -3.12 -11.04
CA VAL A 66 -13.86 -2.95 -10.42
C VAL A 66 -14.53 -1.65 -10.88
N ALA A 67 -13.77 -0.57 -11.02
CA ALA A 67 -14.30 0.70 -11.53
C ALA A 67 -14.85 0.59 -12.96
N MET A 68 -14.21 -0.26 -13.80
CA MET A 68 -14.63 -0.52 -15.18
C MET A 68 -15.72 -1.58 -15.28
N ASN A 69 -15.73 -2.55 -14.37
CA ASN A 69 -16.72 -3.62 -14.35
C ASN A 69 -17.18 -3.89 -12.90
N PRO A 70 -18.34 -3.33 -12.51
CA PRO A 70 -18.90 -3.50 -11.17
C PRO A 70 -19.17 -4.94 -10.75
N ASP A 71 -19.35 -5.86 -11.68
CA ASP A 71 -19.56 -7.29 -11.39
C ASP A 71 -18.35 -7.92 -10.70
N LEU A 72 -17.19 -7.28 -10.80
CA LEU A 72 -15.95 -7.70 -10.14
C LEU A 72 -15.80 -7.19 -8.71
N ALA A 73 -16.83 -6.56 -8.12
CA ALA A 73 -16.75 -5.93 -6.80
C ALA A 73 -16.19 -6.84 -5.71
N LEU A 74 -16.49 -8.14 -5.75
CA LEU A 74 -15.97 -9.11 -4.77
C LEU A 74 -14.45 -9.18 -4.73
N LEU A 75 -13.76 -8.92 -5.83
CA LEU A 75 -12.29 -8.92 -5.90
C LEU A 75 -11.67 -7.79 -5.08
N SER A 76 -12.42 -6.72 -4.83
CA SER A 76 -11.91 -5.59 -4.06
C SER A 76 -11.81 -5.85 -2.56
N TYR A 77 -12.61 -6.75 -1.98
CA TYR A 77 -12.65 -6.96 -0.54
C TYR A 77 -11.29 -7.34 0.07
N PRO A 78 -10.55 -8.34 -0.43
CA PRO A 78 -9.23 -8.65 0.11
C PRO A 78 -8.26 -7.47 0.02
N VAL A 79 -8.33 -6.71 -1.07
CA VAL A 79 -7.49 -5.54 -1.31
C VAL A 79 -7.82 -4.42 -0.32
N LEU A 80 -9.08 -4.11 -0.12
CA LEU A 80 -9.52 -3.06 0.79
C LEU A 80 -9.26 -3.44 2.25
N LEU A 81 -9.50 -4.70 2.62
CA LEU A 81 -9.15 -5.22 3.94
C LEU A 81 -7.65 -5.16 4.18
N GLY A 82 -6.84 -5.57 3.21
CA GLY A 82 -5.38 -5.50 3.31
C GLY A 82 -4.87 -4.07 3.51
N ASN A 83 -5.43 -3.10 2.79
CA ASN A 83 -5.11 -1.68 3.00
C ASN A 83 -5.55 -1.18 4.39
N GLY A 84 -6.76 -1.52 4.82
CA GLY A 84 -7.26 -1.16 6.15
C GLY A 84 -6.43 -1.77 7.28
N MET A 85 -6.12 -3.05 7.19
CA MET A 85 -5.26 -3.75 8.16
C MET A 85 -3.83 -3.20 8.16
N GLY A 86 -3.29 -2.88 6.99
CA GLY A 86 -1.98 -2.25 6.87
C GLY A 86 -1.94 -0.88 7.55
N ALA A 87 -2.95 -0.04 7.35
CA ALA A 87 -3.08 1.24 8.06
C ALA A 87 -3.16 1.03 9.58
N ALA A 88 -3.94 0.05 10.03
CA ALA A 88 -4.05 -0.30 11.45
C ALA A 88 -2.71 -0.79 12.02
N LEU A 89 -1.95 -1.57 11.26
CA LEU A 89 -0.61 -2.01 11.65
C LEU A 89 0.36 -0.84 11.81
N PHE A 90 0.38 0.10 10.87
CA PHE A 90 1.19 1.32 11.00
C PHE A 90 0.82 2.10 12.26
N LEU A 91 -0.47 2.25 12.52
CA LEU A 91 -0.96 2.94 13.71
C LEU A 91 -0.49 2.23 14.99
N TRP A 92 -0.69 0.92 15.06
CA TRP A 92 -0.28 0.09 16.19
C TRP A 92 1.22 0.22 16.46
N VAL A 93 2.05 -0.03 15.46
CA VAL A 93 3.51 0.03 15.59
C VAL A 93 3.97 1.46 15.92
N GLY A 94 3.37 2.48 15.30
CA GLY A 94 3.65 3.88 15.59
C GLY A 94 3.37 4.26 17.04
N LEU A 95 2.27 3.77 17.61
CA LEU A 95 1.89 4.02 19.00
C LEU A 95 2.72 3.23 20.01
N THR A 96 3.32 2.13 19.61
CA THR A 96 4.11 1.24 20.49
C THR A 96 5.61 1.51 20.45
N GLY A 97 6.02 2.72 20.15
CA GLY A 97 7.42 3.16 20.25
C GLY A 97 8.09 3.55 18.93
N HIS A 98 7.36 3.47 17.81
CA HIS A 98 7.88 3.77 16.48
C HIS A 98 7.21 5.00 15.86
N ALA A 99 7.02 6.07 16.63
CA ALA A 99 6.29 7.28 16.21
C ALA A 99 6.82 7.94 14.93
N ARG A 100 8.07 7.67 14.54
CA ARG A 100 8.64 8.14 13.27
C ARG A 100 7.88 7.65 12.05
N LEU A 101 7.17 6.52 12.15
CA LEU A 101 6.33 5.98 11.08
C LEU A 101 5.21 6.94 10.68
N PHE A 102 4.72 7.78 11.60
CA PHE A 102 3.68 8.77 11.31
C PHE A 102 4.13 9.90 10.38
N LYS A 103 5.43 10.05 10.17
CA LYS A 103 6.00 10.99 9.20
C LYS A 103 6.05 10.43 7.78
N LEU A 104 5.80 9.14 7.62
CA LEU A 104 5.79 8.46 6.32
C LEU A 104 4.38 8.47 5.71
N PRO A 105 4.27 8.52 4.38
CA PRO A 105 2.96 8.56 3.72
C PRO A 105 2.19 7.22 3.74
N GLY A 106 2.85 6.12 4.10
CA GLY A 106 2.30 4.77 3.96
C GLY A 106 0.97 4.53 4.66
N MET A 107 0.87 4.90 5.95
CA MET A 107 -0.37 4.74 6.71
C MET A 107 -1.52 5.54 6.09
N TYR A 108 -1.28 6.79 5.76
CA TYR A 108 -2.31 7.69 5.22
C TYR A 108 -2.77 7.24 3.83
N LEU A 109 -1.83 6.81 2.99
CA LEU A 109 -2.12 6.29 1.65
C LEU A 109 -2.99 5.02 1.73
N MET A 110 -2.64 4.07 2.58
CA MET A 110 -3.40 2.84 2.76
C MET A 110 -4.77 3.11 3.33
N LEU A 111 -4.87 4.00 4.33
CA LEU A 111 -6.15 4.39 4.93
C LEU A 111 -7.07 5.05 3.89
N LEU A 112 -6.55 6.02 3.14
CA LEU A 112 -7.32 6.71 2.10
C LEU A 112 -7.75 5.74 0.98
N THR A 113 -6.86 4.85 0.55
CA THR A 113 -7.19 3.82 -0.44
C THR A 113 -8.34 2.93 0.06
N ALA A 114 -8.27 2.47 1.31
CA ALA A 114 -9.32 1.65 1.90
C ALA A 114 -10.65 2.40 2.00
N VAL A 115 -10.65 3.63 2.52
CA VAL A 115 -11.88 4.43 2.70
C VAL A 115 -12.51 4.78 1.36
N LEU A 116 -11.75 5.35 0.43
CA LEU A 116 -12.26 5.73 -0.89
C LEU A 116 -12.73 4.51 -1.69
N GLY A 117 -11.97 3.43 -1.63
CA GLY A 117 -12.34 2.19 -2.28
C GLY A 117 -13.63 1.62 -1.72
N TRP A 118 -13.77 1.57 -0.40
CA TRP A 118 -14.98 1.08 0.25
C TRP A 118 -16.22 1.91 -0.08
N LEU A 119 -16.09 3.25 -0.01
CA LEU A 119 -17.18 4.17 -0.36
C LEU A 119 -17.52 4.14 -1.87
N GLY A 120 -16.58 3.72 -2.70
CA GLY A 120 -16.76 3.61 -4.14
C GLY A 120 -17.39 2.30 -4.60
N LEU A 121 -17.53 1.29 -3.72
CA LEU A 121 -18.12 0.00 -4.12
C LEU A 121 -19.56 0.18 -4.57
N PRO A 122 -20.00 -0.57 -5.60
CA PRO A 122 -21.38 -0.61 -6.00
C PRO A 122 -22.25 -1.14 -4.85
N SER A 123 -23.36 -0.46 -4.64
CA SER A 123 -24.39 -0.86 -3.65
C SER A 123 -25.20 -2.03 -4.13
#